data_f166a1467e334c5e545c041a26ec7d66
#
_entry.id   f166a1467e334c5e545c041a26ec7d66
#
_cell.length_a   1.000
_cell.length_b   1.000
_cell.length_c   1.000
_cell.angle_alpha   90.00
_cell.angle_beta   90.00
_cell.angle_gamma   90.00
#
_symmetry.space_group_name_H-M   'P 1'
#
loop_
_entity.id
_entity.type
_entity.pdbx_description
1 polymer ?
#
loop_
_entity_poly.entity_id
_entity_poly.type
_entity_poly.pdbx_seq_one_letter_code
_entity_poly.pdbx_strand_id
1 'polypeptide(L)'
;GRGIPVDYNQREERYNWELVFCELYAGGKYQTNEGESYEYSLGLNGLGLCATQYSSEYMDVEICRDGCKYTLHFEHGENVGGLQKEETRRRATGTKIRWRPDLAVFTDIDIPLEYYIDTIKRQAVVNDGVTFLLRNQTDAGFEETEFRYENGIVDYVAELAGSETLTPIQFWKAERRGRDREDKPEYKVKLSVAFCFSNRVSRCEYYHNSSWLEHGGSPEKAVKLAFTYMIDSLIRNAGKYQKGESKVTFADVEDCLVLVSSNFSTQTSYENQTKKAITNKFVYEAMNDFLRHQMEVYFIENPDEAARIAEQVLINKR
;
A
#
# COMPACT_ATOMS: atom_id res chain seq x y z
N GLY A 1 1.87 18.07 -6.25
CA GLY A 1 2.87 17.37 -7.07
C GLY A 1 3.64 18.32 -7.97
N ARG A 2 4.73 17.84 -8.58
CA ARG A 2 5.62 18.65 -9.45
C ARG A 2 5.10 18.81 -10.88
N GLY A 3 4.00 18.18 -11.23
CA GLY A 3 3.48 18.07 -12.60
C GLY A 3 4.20 16.98 -13.41
N ILE A 4 3.47 16.30 -14.28
CA ILE A 4 4.03 15.28 -15.19
C ILE A 4 5.06 15.96 -16.12
N PRO A 5 6.23 15.34 -16.39
CA PRO A 5 7.20 15.85 -17.36
C PRO A 5 6.60 15.91 -18.77
N VAL A 6 6.85 17.00 -19.49
CA VAL A 6 6.35 17.23 -20.86
C VAL A 6 7.46 17.53 -21.86
N ASP A 7 8.69 17.71 -21.38
CA ASP A 7 9.89 18.02 -22.14
C ASP A 7 10.29 16.86 -23.08
N TYR A 8 11.13 17.17 -24.05
CA TYR A 8 11.65 16.18 -25.00
C TYR A 8 12.69 15.31 -24.31
N ASN A 9 12.52 14.00 -24.44
CA ASN A 9 13.44 12.97 -23.94
C ASN A 9 14.41 12.58 -25.05
N GLN A 10 15.66 13.01 -24.95
CA GLN A 10 16.69 12.75 -25.96
C GLN A 10 17.03 11.27 -26.10
N ARG A 11 16.94 10.50 -24.98
CA ARG A 11 17.24 9.06 -24.99
C ARG A 11 16.20 8.24 -25.75
N GLU A 12 14.93 8.60 -25.56
CA GLU A 12 13.80 7.90 -26.17
C GLU A 12 13.37 8.56 -27.48
N GLU A 13 13.98 9.68 -27.89
CA GLU A 13 13.67 10.47 -29.09
C GLU A 13 12.20 10.86 -29.22
N ARG A 14 11.54 11.11 -28.07
CA ARG A 14 10.12 11.44 -27.96
C ARG A 14 9.87 12.43 -26.80
N TYR A 15 8.71 13.04 -26.78
CA TYR A 15 8.30 13.86 -25.63
C TYR A 15 7.88 12.97 -24.46
N ASN A 16 8.20 13.38 -23.23
CA ASN A 16 7.86 12.64 -22.02
C ASN A 16 6.34 12.42 -21.87
N TRP A 17 5.52 13.35 -22.32
CA TRP A 17 4.07 13.14 -22.30
C TRP A 17 3.60 12.00 -23.22
N GLU A 18 4.26 11.80 -24.37
CA GLU A 18 3.95 10.67 -25.26
C GLU A 18 4.30 9.33 -24.57
N LEU A 19 5.45 9.27 -23.92
CA LEU A 19 5.87 8.10 -23.15
C LEU A 19 4.90 7.77 -22.02
N VAL A 20 4.38 8.79 -21.33
CA VAL A 20 3.49 8.62 -20.18
C VAL A 20 2.07 8.20 -20.58
N PHE A 21 1.53 8.78 -21.65
CA PHE A 21 0.12 8.60 -22.04
C PHE A 21 -0.08 7.63 -23.20
N CYS A 22 0.92 7.45 -24.07
CA CYS A 22 0.73 6.73 -25.33
C CYS A 22 1.61 5.47 -25.45
N GLU A 23 2.60 5.28 -24.57
CA GLU A 23 3.53 4.16 -24.68
C GLU A 23 3.40 3.19 -23.51
N LEU A 24 3.22 1.89 -23.81
CA LEU A 24 3.24 0.85 -22.81
C LEU A 24 4.70 0.54 -22.42
N TYR A 25 4.92 0.21 -21.14
CA TYR A 25 6.24 -0.11 -20.59
C TYR A 25 7.28 1.03 -20.62
N ALA A 26 6.86 2.25 -20.88
CA ALA A 26 7.73 3.44 -20.94
C ALA A 26 7.85 4.19 -19.61
N GLY A 27 7.74 3.48 -18.46
CA GLY A 27 7.81 4.08 -17.14
C GLY A 27 9.24 4.50 -16.75
N GLY A 28 9.43 5.75 -16.32
CA GLY A 28 10.70 6.26 -15.78
C GLY A 28 11.10 5.70 -14.40
N LYS A 29 10.44 4.63 -13.93
CA LYS A 29 10.58 4.07 -12.58
C LYS A 29 11.21 2.67 -12.57
N TYR A 30 11.78 2.22 -13.68
CA TYR A 30 12.30 0.86 -13.80
C TYR A 30 13.63 0.61 -13.07
N GLN A 31 14.39 1.65 -12.78
CA GLN A 31 15.69 1.57 -12.10
C GLN A 31 15.56 2.03 -10.64
N THR A 32 14.61 1.46 -9.91
CA THR A 32 14.33 1.84 -8.51
C THR A 32 15.46 1.46 -7.55
N ASN A 33 16.27 0.46 -7.92
CA ASN A 33 17.36 -0.02 -7.08
C ASN A 33 18.62 0.90 -7.13
N GLU A 34 18.69 1.80 -8.11
CA GLU A 34 19.78 2.76 -8.27
C GLU A 34 19.55 4.12 -7.58
N GLY A 35 18.41 4.30 -6.95
CA GLY A 35 18.23 5.22 -5.81
C GLY A 35 18.02 6.70 -6.10
N GLU A 36 17.83 7.17 -7.35
CA GLU A 36 17.87 8.62 -7.56
C GLU A 36 16.53 9.37 -7.58
N SER A 37 15.44 8.80 -8.04
CA SER A 37 14.17 9.57 -8.17
C SER A 37 12.92 8.86 -7.70
N TYR A 38 12.89 7.53 -7.74
CA TYR A 38 11.73 6.71 -7.40
C TYR A 38 12.16 5.43 -6.67
N GLU A 39 12.68 5.58 -5.46
CA GLU A 39 13.20 4.46 -4.66
C GLU A 39 12.12 3.42 -4.37
N TYR A 40 10.92 3.90 -4.08
CA TYR A 40 9.76 3.06 -3.82
C TYR A 40 8.60 3.46 -4.73
N SER A 41 8.04 2.51 -5.47
CA SER A 41 6.95 2.79 -6.39
C SER A 41 5.96 1.65 -6.45
N LEU A 42 4.66 2.00 -6.43
CA LEU A 42 3.59 1.08 -6.77
C LEU A 42 3.63 0.71 -8.26
N GLY A 43 3.95 1.68 -9.13
CA GLY A 43 4.03 1.49 -10.58
C GLY A 43 5.36 0.84 -10.98
N LEU A 44 5.31 -0.39 -11.48
CA LEU A 44 6.48 -1.12 -11.96
C LEU A 44 6.59 -1.19 -13.49
N ASN A 45 5.46 -1.27 -14.18
CA ASN A 45 5.44 -1.63 -15.60
C ASN A 45 5.08 -0.47 -16.53
N GLY A 46 4.74 0.71 -16.02
CA GLY A 46 4.35 1.87 -16.85
C GLY A 46 3.12 1.60 -17.73
N LEU A 47 2.13 0.88 -17.18
CA LEU A 47 0.94 0.47 -17.93
C LEU A 47 -0.31 1.28 -17.57
N GLY A 48 -0.48 1.66 -16.30
CA GLY A 48 -1.77 2.11 -15.77
C GLY A 48 -2.33 3.33 -16.48
N LEU A 49 -1.57 4.42 -16.57
CA LEU A 49 -2.06 5.68 -17.16
C LEU A 49 -2.28 5.54 -18.67
N CYS A 50 -1.38 4.88 -19.38
CA CYS A 50 -1.50 4.59 -20.80
C CYS A 50 -2.75 3.73 -21.07
N ALA A 51 -2.96 2.65 -20.33
CA ALA A 51 -4.15 1.81 -20.45
C ALA A 51 -5.45 2.59 -20.17
N THR A 52 -5.46 3.44 -19.15
CA THR A 52 -6.60 4.30 -18.82
C THR A 52 -6.91 5.25 -19.98
N GLN A 53 -5.87 5.86 -20.58
CA GLN A 53 -6.03 6.77 -21.71
C GLN A 53 -6.65 6.06 -22.92
N TYR A 54 -6.10 4.88 -23.32
CA TYR A 54 -6.61 4.12 -24.45
C TYR A 54 -8.00 3.51 -24.25
N SER A 55 -8.43 3.32 -23.02
CA SER A 55 -9.76 2.79 -22.68
C SER A 55 -10.78 3.87 -22.31
N SER A 56 -10.47 5.13 -22.57
CA SER A 56 -11.35 6.27 -22.30
C SER A 56 -12.01 6.79 -23.56
N GLU A 57 -13.29 7.17 -23.46
CA GLU A 57 -14.01 7.93 -24.49
C GLU A 57 -13.31 9.26 -24.73
N TYR A 58 -12.90 9.95 -23.66
CA TYR A 58 -12.03 11.11 -23.69
C TYR A 58 -11.13 11.19 -22.46
N MET A 59 -10.00 11.85 -22.61
CA MET A 59 -9.13 12.25 -21.51
C MET A 59 -8.60 13.66 -21.71
N ASP A 60 -8.86 14.53 -20.73
CA ASP A 60 -8.31 15.89 -20.65
C ASP A 60 -7.21 15.92 -19.60
N VAL A 61 -6.06 16.47 -19.94
CA VAL A 61 -4.93 16.60 -19.04
C VAL A 61 -4.50 18.06 -18.93
N GLU A 62 -4.35 18.54 -17.70
CA GLU A 62 -3.81 19.85 -17.39
C GLU A 62 -2.59 19.67 -16.48
N ILE A 63 -1.44 20.19 -16.89
CA ILE A 63 -0.18 20.08 -16.17
C ILE A 63 0.36 21.49 -15.91
N CYS A 64 0.56 21.84 -14.64
CA CYS A 64 1.20 23.07 -14.22
C CYS A 64 2.62 22.76 -13.75
N ARG A 65 3.63 23.30 -14.45
CA ARG A 65 5.05 23.19 -14.11
C ARG A 65 5.88 24.29 -14.79
N ASP A 66 6.98 24.64 -14.19
CA ASP A 66 7.97 25.57 -14.76
C ASP A 66 7.37 26.91 -15.23
N GLY A 67 6.34 27.41 -14.49
CA GLY A 67 5.66 28.66 -14.82
C GLY A 67 4.73 28.57 -16.03
N CYS A 68 4.47 27.38 -16.53
CA CYS A 68 3.59 27.13 -17.66
C CYS A 68 2.45 26.19 -17.30
N LYS A 69 1.35 26.33 -18.02
CA LYS A 69 0.23 25.41 -18.07
C LYS A 69 0.28 24.67 -19.41
N TYR A 70 0.31 23.37 -19.35
CA TYR A 70 0.25 22.50 -20.51
C TYR A 70 -1.08 21.76 -20.54
N THR A 71 -1.67 21.59 -21.71
CA THR A 71 -2.90 20.82 -21.88
C THR A 71 -2.77 19.81 -23.02
N LEU A 72 -3.41 18.67 -22.80
CA LEU A 72 -3.55 17.59 -23.79
C LEU A 72 -5.02 17.16 -23.81
N HIS A 73 -5.49 16.79 -24.99
CA HIS A 73 -6.80 16.19 -25.17
C HIS A 73 -6.68 14.89 -25.98
N PHE A 74 -7.36 13.85 -25.52
CA PHE A 74 -7.43 12.55 -26.18
C PHE A 74 -8.90 12.16 -26.38
N GLU A 75 -9.19 11.59 -27.55
CA GLU A 75 -10.49 11.01 -27.89
C GLU A 75 -10.28 9.58 -28.38
N HIS A 76 -10.93 8.60 -27.75
CA HIS A 76 -10.83 7.17 -28.09
C HIS A 76 -9.38 6.67 -28.33
N GLY A 77 -8.45 7.10 -27.47
CA GLY A 77 -7.04 6.74 -27.53
C GLY A 77 -6.16 7.63 -28.42
N GLU A 78 -6.74 8.50 -29.23
CA GLU A 78 -5.99 9.37 -30.16
C GLU A 78 -5.77 10.77 -29.55
N ASN A 79 -4.54 11.26 -29.67
CA ASN A 79 -4.26 12.66 -29.28
C ASN A 79 -4.83 13.63 -30.29
N VAL A 80 -5.61 14.61 -29.83
CA VAL A 80 -6.22 15.64 -30.65
C VAL A 80 -5.57 17.00 -30.33
N GLY A 81 -4.92 17.59 -31.33
CA GLY A 81 -4.35 18.94 -31.26
C GLY A 81 -2.96 19.04 -30.65
N GLY A 82 -2.33 17.94 -30.23
CA GLY A 82 -1.00 17.92 -29.65
C GLY A 82 -0.90 18.61 -28.27
N LEU A 83 0.32 18.81 -27.79
CA LEU A 83 0.59 19.52 -26.55
C LEU A 83 0.42 21.01 -26.74
N GLN A 84 -0.51 21.62 -26.01
CA GLN A 84 -0.69 23.07 -25.95
C GLN A 84 0.06 23.63 -24.74
N LYS A 85 0.67 24.81 -24.90
CA LYS A 85 1.44 25.50 -23.84
C LYS A 85 0.96 26.94 -23.68
N GLU A 86 0.72 27.32 -22.44
CA GLU A 86 0.35 28.68 -22.03
C GLU A 86 1.25 29.12 -20.86
N GLU A 87 1.81 30.31 -20.92
CA GLU A 87 2.53 30.89 -19.79
C GLU A 87 1.54 31.30 -18.69
N THR A 88 1.86 30.98 -17.46
CA THR A 88 1.00 31.34 -16.33
C THR A 88 1.78 32.06 -15.24
N ARG A 89 1.12 32.97 -14.55
CA ARG A 89 1.67 33.65 -13.36
C ARG A 89 1.55 32.76 -12.11
N ARG A 90 0.83 31.66 -12.19
CA ARG A 90 0.66 30.71 -11.06
C ARG A 90 1.95 29.93 -10.85
N ARG A 91 2.46 30.00 -9.62
CA ARG A 91 3.63 29.20 -9.19
C ARG A 91 3.24 27.77 -8.76
N ALA A 92 1.95 27.47 -8.64
CA ALA A 92 1.46 26.15 -8.25
C ALA A 92 1.82 25.13 -9.33
N THR A 93 2.33 23.98 -8.89
CA THR A 93 2.63 22.84 -9.75
C THR A 93 1.65 21.71 -9.48
N GLY A 94 1.42 20.85 -10.47
CA GLY A 94 0.56 19.71 -10.33
C GLY A 94 0.04 19.17 -11.65
N THR A 95 -0.75 18.12 -11.55
CA THR A 95 -1.44 17.50 -12.69
C THR A 95 -2.90 17.30 -12.36
N LYS A 96 -3.78 17.65 -13.30
CA LYS A 96 -5.20 17.35 -13.26
C LYS A 96 -5.55 16.49 -14.48
N ILE A 97 -6.22 15.39 -14.24
CA ILE A 97 -6.69 14.47 -15.27
C ILE A 97 -8.19 14.30 -15.10
N ARG A 98 -8.93 14.47 -16.20
CA ARG A 98 -10.35 14.18 -16.30
C ARG A 98 -10.57 13.19 -17.42
N TRP A 99 -11.29 12.11 -17.15
CA TRP A 99 -11.57 11.10 -18.16
C TRP A 99 -12.95 10.48 -17.96
N ARG A 100 -13.42 9.85 -19.01
CA ARG A 100 -14.61 9.02 -18.98
C ARG A 100 -14.26 7.64 -19.59
N PRO A 101 -14.52 6.54 -18.89
CA PRO A 101 -14.35 5.22 -19.47
C PRO A 101 -15.23 5.03 -20.71
N ASP A 102 -14.71 4.31 -21.71
CA ASP A 102 -15.41 4.10 -22.98
C ASP A 102 -16.31 2.85 -22.93
N LEU A 103 -17.61 3.01 -23.21
CA LEU A 103 -18.56 1.90 -23.31
C LEU A 103 -18.27 0.94 -24.49
N ALA A 104 -17.42 1.34 -25.44
CA ALA A 104 -16.92 0.43 -26.46
C ALA A 104 -15.87 -0.55 -25.90
N VAL A 105 -15.25 -0.22 -24.77
CA VAL A 105 -14.25 -1.05 -24.08
C VAL A 105 -14.85 -1.77 -22.88
N PHE A 106 -15.70 -1.09 -22.10
CA PHE A 106 -16.30 -1.60 -20.88
C PHE A 106 -17.78 -1.86 -21.05
N THR A 107 -18.27 -2.94 -20.48
CA THR A 107 -19.70 -3.29 -20.48
C THR A 107 -20.52 -2.39 -19.55
N ASP A 108 -19.89 -1.84 -18.53
CA ASP A 108 -20.49 -0.94 -17.54
C ASP A 108 -19.44 0.07 -17.07
N ILE A 109 -19.84 1.33 -16.91
CA ILE A 109 -19.01 2.42 -16.43
C ILE A 109 -19.55 3.07 -15.14
N ASP A 110 -20.65 2.57 -14.61
CA ASP A 110 -21.27 3.04 -13.37
C ASP A 110 -20.57 2.40 -12.16
N ILE A 111 -19.45 2.99 -11.76
CA ILE A 111 -18.66 2.51 -10.64
C ILE A 111 -19.29 3.02 -9.34
N PRO A 112 -19.72 2.12 -8.41
CA PRO A 112 -20.29 2.51 -7.12
C PRO A 112 -19.31 3.38 -6.31
N LEU A 113 -19.85 4.37 -5.59
CA LEU A 113 -19.08 5.34 -4.80
C LEU A 113 -18.19 4.65 -3.77
N GLU A 114 -18.63 3.53 -3.20
CA GLU A 114 -17.92 2.75 -2.19
C GLU A 114 -16.55 2.28 -2.66
N TYR A 115 -16.37 1.97 -3.95
CA TYR A 115 -15.07 1.60 -4.51
C TYR A 115 -14.06 2.75 -4.48
N TYR A 116 -14.52 3.98 -4.75
CA TYR A 116 -13.69 5.17 -4.64
C TYR A 116 -13.31 5.46 -3.20
N ILE A 117 -14.29 5.40 -2.29
CA ILE A 117 -14.08 5.59 -0.84
C ILE A 117 -13.05 4.59 -0.33
N ASP A 118 -13.23 3.30 -0.58
CA ASP A 118 -12.33 2.24 -0.10
C ASP A 118 -10.91 2.41 -0.67
N THR A 119 -10.80 2.65 -1.97
CA THR A 119 -9.50 2.83 -2.62
C THR A 119 -8.75 4.05 -2.10
N ILE A 120 -9.43 5.20 -1.97
CA ILE A 120 -8.82 6.44 -1.49
C ILE A 120 -8.43 6.33 -0.03
N LYS A 121 -9.30 5.74 0.81
CA LYS A 121 -9.01 5.49 2.22
C LYS A 121 -7.75 4.61 2.39
N ARG A 122 -7.63 3.52 1.63
CA ARG A 122 -6.45 2.64 1.65
C ARG A 122 -5.17 3.38 1.26
N GLN A 123 -5.25 4.28 0.27
CA GLN A 123 -4.11 5.12 -0.09
C GLN A 123 -3.74 6.10 1.03
N ALA A 124 -4.71 6.68 1.71
CA ALA A 124 -4.45 7.60 2.83
C ALA A 124 -3.76 6.91 4.01
N VAL A 125 -4.17 5.68 4.33
CA VAL A 125 -3.61 4.88 5.44
C VAL A 125 -2.10 4.65 5.30
N VAL A 126 -1.60 4.44 4.07
CA VAL A 126 -0.20 4.08 3.81
C VAL A 126 0.66 5.24 3.30
N ASN A 127 0.09 6.44 3.25
CA ASN A 127 0.78 7.67 2.88
C ASN A 127 0.62 8.71 4.01
N ASP A 128 1.43 8.57 5.04
CA ASP A 128 1.38 9.34 6.28
C ASP A 128 1.30 10.85 6.01
N GLY A 129 0.32 11.53 6.63
CA GLY A 129 0.14 12.97 6.54
C GLY A 129 -0.34 13.52 5.20
N VAL A 130 -0.53 12.66 4.18
CA VAL A 130 -1.12 13.09 2.89
C VAL A 130 -2.63 13.19 3.02
N THR A 131 -3.17 14.32 2.59
CA THR A 131 -4.62 14.54 2.52
C THR A 131 -5.16 14.06 1.19
N PHE A 132 -6.16 13.20 1.24
CA PHE A 132 -6.95 12.76 0.09
C PHE A 132 -8.36 13.31 0.23
N LEU A 133 -8.81 14.07 -0.77
CA LEU A 133 -10.14 14.66 -0.82
C LEU A 133 -10.96 13.98 -1.91
N LEU A 134 -12.04 13.31 -1.52
CA LEU A 134 -13.05 12.79 -2.43
C LEU A 134 -14.20 13.79 -2.54
N ARG A 135 -14.52 14.20 -3.77
CA ARG A 135 -15.63 15.08 -4.08
C ARG A 135 -16.62 14.34 -4.96
N ASN A 136 -17.76 13.97 -4.39
CA ASN A 136 -18.84 13.31 -5.11
C ASN A 136 -19.87 14.35 -5.55
N GLN A 137 -20.19 14.40 -6.84
CA GLN A 137 -21.20 15.29 -7.37
C GLN A 137 -22.58 14.66 -7.21
N THR A 138 -23.49 15.37 -6.56
CA THR A 138 -24.91 15.04 -6.40
C THR A 138 -25.78 16.12 -7.00
N ASP A 139 -27.08 15.91 -7.05
CA ASP A 139 -28.04 16.93 -7.50
C ASP A 139 -28.02 18.20 -6.64
N ALA A 140 -27.63 18.09 -5.38
CA ALA A 140 -27.52 19.19 -4.43
C ALA A 140 -26.17 19.92 -4.47
N GLY A 141 -25.20 19.42 -5.26
CA GLY A 141 -23.83 19.95 -5.34
C GLY A 141 -22.77 18.90 -5.07
N PHE A 142 -21.64 19.31 -4.47
CA PHE A 142 -20.55 18.40 -4.14
C PHE A 142 -20.61 18.00 -2.66
N GLU A 143 -20.57 16.70 -2.41
CA GLU A 143 -20.28 16.14 -1.11
C GLU A 143 -18.80 15.84 -1.02
N GLU A 144 -18.14 16.30 0.06
CA GLU A 144 -16.70 16.16 0.25
C GLU A 144 -16.41 15.24 1.42
N THR A 145 -15.50 14.28 1.19
CA THR A 145 -14.97 13.39 2.23
C THR A 145 -13.46 13.47 2.22
N GLU A 146 -12.88 13.82 3.37
CA GLU A 146 -11.44 13.90 3.56
C GLU A 146 -10.92 12.66 4.28
N PHE A 147 -9.82 12.11 3.77
CA PHE A 147 -9.06 11.02 4.40
C PHE A 147 -7.64 11.50 4.67
N ARG A 148 -7.25 11.46 5.94
CA ARG A 148 -5.90 11.80 6.39
C ARG A 148 -5.55 11.00 7.64
N TYR A 149 -4.43 10.31 7.60
CA TYR A 149 -3.85 9.59 8.72
C TYR A 149 -2.48 10.20 9.01
N GLU A 150 -2.38 11.03 10.04
CA GLU A 150 -1.15 11.76 10.36
C GLU A 150 0.00 10.83 10.73
N ASN A 151 -0.31 9.78 11.51
CA ASN A 151 0.63 8.73 11.91
C ASN A 151 0.43 7.43 11.12
N GLY A 152 -0.17 7.49 9.93
CA GLY A 152 -0.35 6.39 9.02
C GLY A 152 -1.07 5.19 9.62
N ILE A 153 -0.43 4.02 9.56
CA ILE A 153 -1.02 2.75 10.03
C ILE A 153 -1.32 2.71 11.53
N VAL A 154 -0.68 3.54 12.34
CA VAL A 154 -0.95 3.61 13.79
C VAL A 154 -2.34 4.18 14.03
N ASP A 155 -2.66 5.30 13.40
CA ASP A 155 -3.98 5.93 13.50
C ASP A 155 -5.08 5.01 12.95
N TYR A 156 -4.75 4.27 11.89
CA TYR A 156 -5.69 3.33 11.31
C TYR A 156 -5.95 2.10 12.20
N VAL A 157 -4.92 1.56 12.85
CA VAL A 157 -5.11 0.50 13.85
C VAL A 157 -5.95 1.00 15.02
N ALA A 158 -5.75 2.25 15.48
CA ALA A 158 -6.57 2.86 16.51
C ALA A 158 -8.04 3.00 16.09
N GLU A 159 -8.29 3.39 14.84
CA GLU A 159 -9.65 3.45 14.26
C GLU A 159 -10.29 2.06 14.22
N LEU A 160 -9.57 1.03 13.75
CA LEU A 160 -10.09 -0.33 13.66
C LEU A 160 -10.36 -0.97 15.02
N ALA A 161 -9.46 -0.79 15.97
CA ALA A 161 -9.53 -1.44 17.28
C ALA A 161 -10.52 -0.75 18.24
N GLY A 162 -10.79 0.53 18.05
CA GLY A 162 -11.59 1.33 18.97
C GLY A 162 -10.88 1.58 20.30
N SER A 163 -11.65 2.00 21.32
CA SER A 163 -11.12 2.41 22.61
C SER A 163 -10.83 1.27 23.60
N GLU A 164 -11.40 0.09 23.36
CA GLU A 164 -11.32 -1.06 24.27
C GLU A 164 -10.43 -2.15 23.68
N THR A 165 -9.14 -2.11 24.05
CA THR A 165 -8.14 -3.07 23.61
C THR A 165 -7.55 -3.83 24.81
N LEU A 166 -7.03 -5.04 24.57
CA LEU A 166 -6.34 -5.85 25.57
C LEU A 166 -4.92 -5.34 25.83
N THR A 167 -4.31 -4.76 24.79
CA THR A 167 -2.96 -4.21 24.85
C THR A 167 -2.91 -2.83 24.21
N PRO A 168 -1.96 -1.95 24.59
CA PRO A 168 -1.67 -0.75 23.82
C PRO A 168 -1.24 -1.07 22.39
N ILE A 169 -1.41 -0.10 21.48
CA ILE A 169 -0.92 -0.24 20.10
C ILE A 169 0.60 -0.24 20.10
N GLN A 170 1.18 -1.26 19.53
CA GLN A 170 2.60 -1.37 19.23
C GLN A 170 2.86 -0.87 17.81
N PHE A 171 3.97 -0.17 17.63
CA PHE A 171 4.43 0.27 16.32
C PHE A 171 5.92 0.02 16.16
N TRP A 172 6.27 -0.89 15.26
CA TRP A 172 7.64 -1.31 15.02
C TRP A 172 8.07 -1.04 13.60
N LYS A 173 9.32 -0.62 13.43
CA LYS A 173 9.95 -0.35 12.14
C LYS A 173 11.31 -1.00 12.06
N ALA A 174 11.69 -1.43 10.85
CA ALA A 174 13.04 -1.87 10.54
C ALA A 174 13.38 -1.61 9.07
N GLU A 175 14.66 -1.51 8.80
CA GLU A 175 15.19 -1.49 7.44
C GLU A 175 16.20 -2.62 7.30
N ARG A 176 16.14 -3.34 6.19
CA ARG A 176 17.01 -4.48 5.87
C ARG A 176 17.48 -4.41 4.43
N ARG A 177 18.64 -5.01 4.17
CA ARG A 177 19.16 -5.26 2.83
C ARG A 177 19.42 -6.74 2.66
N GLY A 178 19.11 -7.27 1.49
CA GLY A 178 19.32 -8.67 1.14
C GLY A 178 18.77 -8.99 -0.23
N ARG A 179 18.65 -10.26 -0.52
CA ARG A 179 18.25 -10.78 -1.83
C ARG A 179 17.36 -12.00 -1.70
N ASP A 180 16.51 -12.23 -2.69
CA ASP A 180 15.64 -13.40 -2.71
C ASP A 180 16.39 -14.71 -2.96
N ARG A 181 17.50 -14.66 -3.71
CA ARG A 181 18.41 -15.78 -4.01
C ARG A 181 19.83 -15.24 -4.27
N GLU A 182 20.83 -16.11 -4.16
CA GLU A 182 22.24 -15.75 -4.34
C GLU A 182 22.56 -15.14 -5.71
N ASP A 183 21.85 -15.58 -6.76
CA ASP A 183 22.01 -15.11 -8.14
C ASP A 183 21.27 -13.80 -8.45
N LYS A 184 20.56 -13.22 -7.48
CA LYS A 184 19.79 -11.98 -7.65
C LYS A 184 20.47 -10.79 -6.96
N PRO A 185 20.27 -9.57 -7.48
CA PRO A 185 20.81 -8.38 -6.85
C PRO A 185 20.19 -8.16 -5.45
N GLU A 186 20.98 -7.53 -4.59
CA GLU A 186 20.48 -7.06 -3.30
C GLU A 186 19.52 -5.90 -3.47
N TYR A 187 18.52 -5.84 -2.59
CA TYR A 187 17.59 -4.75 -2.53
C TYR A 187 17.26 -4.37 -1.08
N LYS A 188 16.70 -3.19 -0.94
CA LYS A 188 16.34 -2.59 0.35
C LYS A 188 14.87 -2.83 0.65
N VAL A 189 14.59 -3.17 1.91
CA VAL A 189 13.23 -3.33 2.42
C VAL A 189 13.05 -2.47 3.67
N LYS A 190 11.99 -1.67 3.70
CA LYS A 190 11.49 -1.01 4.90
C LYS A 190 10.27 -1.76 5.39
N LEU A 191 10.30 -2.17 6.64
CA LEU A 191 9.25 -2.91 7.31
C LEU A 191 8.58 -1.99 8.32
N SER A 192 7.25 -1.96 8.34
CA SER A 192 6.47 -1.25 9.36
C SER A 192 5.26 -2.08 9.72
N VAL A 193 5.01 -2.23 11.01
CA VAL A 193 3.83 -2.92 11.51
C VAL A 193 3.26 -2.16 12.71
N ALA A 194 1.95 -1.96 12.70
CA ALA A 194 1.20 -1.48 13.85
C ALA A 194 0.19 -2.56 14.25
N PHE A 195 0.05 -2.84 15.54
CA PHE A 195 -0.89 -3.85 16.02
C PHE A 195 -1.28 -3.64 17.48
N CYS A 196 -2.41 -4.21 17.85
CA CYS A 196 -2.81 -4.45 19.24
C CYS A 196 -3.63 -5.74 19.31
N PHE A 197 -3.88 -6.20 20.52
CA PHE A 197 -4.80 -7.32 20.75
C PHE A 197 -6.13 -6.77 21.29
N SER A 198 -7.23 -7.37 20.83
CA SER A 198 -8.59 -7.03 21.22
C SER A 198 -9.43 -8.31 21.30
N ASN A 199 -10.38 -8.36 22.22
CA ASN A 199 -11.38 -9.43 22.29
C ASN A 199 -12.72 -9.05 21.66
N ARG A 200 -12.77 -7.93 20.95
CA ARG A 200 -13.99 -7.40 20.31
C ARG A 200 -13.89 -7.33 18.80
N VAL A 201 -12.69 -7.10 18.29
CA VAL A 201 -12.42 -6.88 16.86
C VAL A 201 -11.17 -7.64 16.48
N SER A 202 -11.20 -8.27 15.32
CA SER A 202 -10.03 -8.85 14.68
C SER A 202 -9.93 -8.37 13.24
N ARG A 203 -8.76 -7.90 12.85
CA ARG A 203 -8.50 -7.43 11.48
C ARG A 203 -7.02 -7.45 11.16
N CYS A 204 -6.64 -8.14 10.10
CA CYS A 204 -5.28 -8.13 9.57
C CYS A 204 -5.27 -7.58 8.15
N GLU A 205 -4.48 -6.56 7.90
CA GLU A 205 -4.31 -5.96 6.58
C GLU A 205 -2.82 -5.80 6.25
N TYR A 206 -2.47 -6.10 5.01
CA TYR A 206 -1.09 -6.07 4.52
C TYR A 206 -0.99 -5.15 3.30
N TYR A 207 0.02 -4.29 3.31
CA TYR A 207 0.33 -3.35 2.23
C TYR A 207 1.79 -3.49 1.82
N HIS A 208 2.07 -3.31 0.54
CA HIS A 208 3.41 -3.28 0.01
C HIS A 208 3.53 -2.26 -1.14
N ASN A 209 4.50 -1.34 -1.05
CA ASN A 209 4.65 -0.22 -1.98
C ASN A 209 3.31 0.50 -2.24
N SER A 210 2.57 0.80 -1.17
CA SER A 210 1.23 1.41 -1.17
C SER A 210 0.11 0.59 -1.82
N SER A 211 0.35 -0.67 -2.19
CA SER A 211 -0.68 -1.59 -2.67
C SER A 211 -1.27 -2.41 -1.54
N TRP A 212 -2.58 -2.47 -1.45
CA TRP A 212 -3.25 -3.41 -0.57
C TRP A 212 -3.11 -4.84 -1.10
N LEU A 213 -2.57 -5.72 -0.27
CA LEU A 213 -2.38 -7.13 -0.60
C LEU A 213 -3.61 -7.93 -0.15
N GLU A 214 -4.67 -7.91 -0.96
CA GLU A 214 -5.91 -8.63 -0.68
C GLU A 214 -5.69 -10.14 -0.47
N HIS A 215 -4.71 -10.69 -1.16
CA HIS A 215 -4.33 -12.11 -1.07
C HIS A 215 -3.02 -12.32 -0.29
N GLY A 216 -2.55 -11.30 0.44
CA GLY A 216 -1.39 -11.38 1.34
C GLY A 216 -0.08 -11.66 0.63
N GLY A 217 0.42 -12.88 0.76
CA GLY A 217 1.73 -13.29 0.24
C GLY A 217 2.82 -13.26 1.31
N SER A 218 4.02 -12.78 0.95
CA SER A 218 5.19 -12.81 1.83
C SER A 218 4.97 -12.15 3.20
N PRO A 219 4.37 -10.95 3.32
CA PRO A 219 4.12 -10.32 4.62
C PRO A 219 3.15 -11.10 5.50
N GLU A 220 2.04 -11.56 4.92
CA GLU A 220 1.06 -12.36 5.65
C GLU A 220 1.66 -13.67 6.17
N LYS A 221 2.43 -14.38 5.33
CA LYS A 221 3.12 -15.60 5.73
C LYS A 221 4.10 -15.35 6.89
N ALA A 222 4.82 -14.24 6.85
CA ALA A 222 5.75 -13.85 7.91
C ALA A 222 5.03 -13.57 9.24
N VAL A 223 3.92 -12.82 9.21
CA VAL A 223 3.09 -12.55 10.40
C VAL A 223 2.53 -13.86 10.96
N LYS A 224 1.91 -14.70 10.12
CA LYS A 224 1.36 -15.99 10.54
C LYS A 224 2.39 -16.85 11.26
N LEU A 225 3.57 -16.97 10.69
CA LEU A 225 4.64 -17.78 11.29
C LEU A 225 5.19 -17.17 12.57
N ALA A 226 5.53 -15.88 12.56
CA ALA A 226 6.17 -15.21 13.70
C ALA A 226 5.23 -15.16 14.91
N PHE A 227 4.00 -14.68 14.72
CA PHE A 227 3.04 -14.53 15.82
C PHE A 227 2.66 -15.89 16.43
N THR A 228 2.34 -16.88 15.57
CA THR A 228 2.02 -18.22 16.08
C THR A 228 3.17 -18.82 16.87
N TYR A 229 4.39 -18.75 16.35
CA TYR A 229 5.56 -19.32 17.02
C TYR A 229 5.85 -18.63 18.36
N MET A 230 5.84 -17.31 18.39
CA MET A 230 6.18 -16.55 19.59
C MET A 230 5.12 -16.70 20.68
N ILE A 231 3.84 -16.72 20.32
CA ILE A 231 2.74 -16.90 21.27
C ILE A 231 2.68 -18.37 21.76
N ASP A 232 2.90 -19.36 20.88
CA ASP A 232 3.03 -20.75 21.31
C ASP A 232 4.16 -20.92 22.35
N SER A 233 5.32 -20.31 22.07
CA SER A 233 6.46 -20.32 22.98
C SER A 233 6.15 -19.64 24.33
N LEU A 234 5.47 -18.51 24.29
CA LEU A 234 5.02 -17.76 25.48
C LEU A 234 4.10 -18.65 26.36
N ILE A 235 3.08 -19.25 25.76
CA ILE A 235 2.11 -20.12 26.46
C ILE A 235 2.81 -21.35 27.05
N ARG A 236 3.72 -21.95 26.28
CA ARG A 236 4.48 -23.14 26.69
C ARG A 236 5.41 -22.83 27.86
N ASN A 237 6.17 -21.74 27.77
CA ASN A 237 7.11 -21.33 28.82
C ASN A 237 6.38 -20.93 30.10
N ALA A 238 5.17 -20.38 30.00
CA ALA A 238 4.30 -20.09 31.13
C ALA A 238 3.57 -21.31 31.71
N GLY A 239 3.75 -22.50 31.11
CA GLY A 239 3.11 -23.74 31.58
C GLY A 239 1.58 -23.77 31.48
N LYS A 240 0.99 -22.96 30.57
CA LYS A 240 -0.47 -22.77 30.50
C LYS A 240 -1.20 -23.81 29.65
N TYR A 241 -0.49 -24.66 28.89
CA TYR A 241 -1.12 -25.77 28.17
C TYR A 241 -1.59 -26.87 29.12
N GLN A 242 -2.75 -27.43 28.82
CA GLN A 242 -3.26 -28.62 29.51
C GLN A 242 -2.54 -29.89 29.02
N LYS A 243 -2.59 -30.94 29.79
CA LYS A 243 -1.97 -32.23 29.44
C LYS A 243 -2.61 -32.79 28.15
N GLY A 244 -1.79 -33.00 27.12
CA GLY A 244 -2.25 -33.49 25.81
C GLY A 244 -2.89 -32.43 24.90
N GLU A 245 -2.90 -31.16 25.29
CA GLU A 245 -3.43 -30.08 24.51
C GLU A 245 -2.53 -29.78 23.29
N SER A 246 -3.14 -29.63 22.11
CA SER A 246 -2.42 -29.24 20.90
C SER A 246 -1.92 -27.81 20.99
N LYS A 247 -0.94 -27.45 20.15
CA LYS A 247 -0.45 -26.07 20.02
C LYS A 247 -1.54 -25.12 19.52
N VAL A 248 -1.39 -23.84 19.81
CA VAL A 248 -2.17 -22.77 19.17
C VAL A 248 -1.88 -22.70 17.68
N THR A 249 -2.87 -22.30 16.93
CA THR A 249 -2.79 -22.02 15.48
C THR A 249 -2.84 -20.53 15.22
N PHE A 250 -2.60 -20.12 13.98
CA PHE A 250 -2.76 -18.70 13.65
C PHE A 250 -4.21 -18.23 13.78
N ALA A 251 -5.19 -19.08 13.50
CA ALA A 251 -6.61 -18.72 13.67
C ALA A 251 -6.91 -18.28 15.11
N ASP A 252 -6.38 -19.01 16.10
CA ASP A 252 -6.58 -18.67 17.51
C ASP A 252 -5.95 -17.29 17.87
N VAL A 253 -4.85 -16.92 17.21
CA VAL A 253 -4.19 -15.62 17.35
C VAL A 253 -4.94 -14.54 16.59
N GLU A 254 -5.31 -14.82 15.34
CA GLU A 254 -5.99 -13.88 14.45
C GLU A 254 -7.31 -13.38 15.02
N ASP A 255 -8.07 -14.25 15.71
CA ASP A 255 -9.35 -13.93 16.33
C ASP A 255 -9.28 -12.81 17.40
N CYS A 256 -8.10 -12.44 17.86
CA CYS A 256 -7.91 -11.31 18.78
C CYS A 256 -6.85 -10.30 18.30
N LEU A 257 -6.41 -10.38 17.05
CA LEU A 257 -5.34 -9.53 16.52
C LEU A 257 -5.91 -8.44 15.61
N VAL A 258 -5.56 -7.18 15.90
CA VAL A 258 -5.73 -6.06 14.99
C VAL A 258 -4.34 -5.64 14.52
N LEU A 259 -4.03 -5.87 13.24
CA LEU A 259 -2.69 -5.65 12.68
C LEU A 259 -2.78 -5.02 11.30
N VAL A 260 -1.96 -4.00 11.08
CA VAL A 260 -1.71 -3.43 9.76
C VAL A 260 -0.21 -3.39 9.50
N SER A 261 0.21 -3.99 8.40
CA SER A 261 1.60 -3.97 7.93
C SER A 261 1.72 -3.15 6.66
N SER A 262 2.67 -2.23 6.61
CA SER A 262 2.99 -1.43 5.42
C SER A 262 4.48 -1.50 5.16
N ASN A 263 4.85 -2.23 4.12
CA ASN A 263 6.23 -2.46 3.74
C ASN A 263 6.56 -1.78 2.42
N PHE A 264 7.83 -1.43 2.23
CA PHE A 264 8.35 -0.88 0.99
C PHE A 264 9.62 -1.62 0.58
N SER A 265 9.77 -1.93 -0.69
CA SER A 265 10.99 -2.50 -1.24
C SER A 265 11.38 -1.85 -2.56
N THR A 266 12.68 -1.78 -2.82
CA THR A 266 13.20 -1.26 -4.08
C THR A 266 13.10 -2.26 -5.23
N GLN A 267 12.85 -3.54 -4.90
CA GLN A 267 12.45 -4.57 -5.86
C GLN A 267 11.24 -5.33 -5.32
N THR A 268 10.23 -5.52 -6.17
CA THR A 268 8.99 -6.21 -5.81
C THR A 268 8.63 -7.22 -6.89
N SER A 269 8.30 -8.44 -6.44
CA SER A 269 7.76 -9.50 -7.28
C SER A 269 6.30 -9.72 -6.90
N TYR A 270 5.39 -9.15 -7.68
CA TYR A 270 3.97 -9.44 -7.54
C TYR A 270 3.62 -10.79 -8.18
N GLU A 271 2.66 -11.48 -7.62
CA GLU A 271 2.14 -12.73 -8.16
C GLU A 271 1.53 -12.51 -9.57
N ASN A 272 0.85 -11.37 -9.74
CA ASN A 272 0.24 -10.97 -11.00
C ASN A 272 0.10 -9.43 -11.10
N GLN A 273 -0.41 -8.94 -12.23
CA GLN A 273 -0.58 -7.50 -12.50
C GLN A 273 -1.61 -6.82 -11.60
N THR A 274 -2.52 -7.55 -10.96
CA THR A 274 -3.49 -6.97 -10.01
C THR A 274 -2.84 -6.52 -8.71
N LYS A 275 -1.58 -6.93 -8.45
CA LYS A 275 -0.76 -6.52 -7.31
C LYS A 275 -1.36 -6.86 -5.94
N LYS A 276 -2.17 -7.90 -5.87
CA LYS A 276 -2.87 -8.35 -4.67
C LYS A 276 -2.06 -9.28 -3.76
N ALA A 277 -0.93 -9.78 -4.23
CA ALA A 277 0.03 -10.60 -3.46
C ALA A 277 1.46 -10.37 -3.95
N ILE A 278 2.42 -10.46 -3.03
CA ILE A 278 3.85 -10.46 -3.36
C ILE A 278 4.50 -11.80 -2.98
N THR A 279 5.55 -12.15 -3.72
CA THR A 279 6.23 -13.46 -3.61
C THR A 279 7.70 -13.36 -3.16
N ASN A 280 8.18 -12.16 -2.86
CA ASN A 280 9.55 -11.91 -2.44
C ASN A 280 9.95 -12.74 -1.20
N LYS A 281 10.90 -13.66 -1.37
CA LYS A 281 11.41 -14.52 -0.30
C LYS A 281 12.11 -13.70 0.78
N PHE A 282 12.96 -12.74 0.37
CA PHE A 282 13.68 -11.91 1.34
C PHE A 282 12.77 -11.04 2.18
N VAL A 283 11.66 -10.51 1.63
CA VAL A 283 10.65 -9.77 2.42
C VAL A 283 10.06 -10.66 3.52
N TYR A 284 9.72 -11.91 3.18
CA TYR A 284 9.23 -12.89 4.14
C TYR A 284 10.25 -13.17 5.25
N GLU A 285 11.50 -13.50 4.90
CA GLU A 285 12.56 -13.83 5.85
C GLU A 285 12.88 -12.64 6.76
N ALA A 286 13.12 -11.47 6.18
CA ALA A 286 13.42 -10.25 6.93
C ALA A 286 12.31 -9.87 7.90
N MET A 287 11.05 -9.97 7.47
CA MET A 287 9.89 -9.65 8.30
C MET A 287 9.69 -10.67 9.42
N ASN A 288 9.84 -11.97 9.13
CA ASN A 288 9.72 -13.01 10.14
C ASN A 288 10.77 -12.85 11.25
N ASP A 289 12.04 -12.64 10.89
CA ASP A 289 13.12 -12.44 11.86
C ASP A 289 12.92 -11.18 12.68
N PHE A 290 12.55 -10.08 12.03
CA PHE A 290 12.24 -8.81 12.68
C PHE A 290 11.10 -8.95 13.70
N LEU A 291 9.99 -9.56 13.32
CA LEU A 291 8.83 -9.74 14.18
C LEU A 291 9.14 -10.64 15.37
N ARG A 292 9.85 -11.74 15.16
CA ARG A 292 10.25 -12.65 16.26
C ARG A 292 11.10 -11.92 17.29
N HIS A 293 12.11 -11.20 16.84
CA HIS A 293 13.00 -10.45 17.74
C HIS A 293 12.22 -9.38 18.54
N GLN A 294 11.39 -8.59 17.85
CA GLN A 294 10.61 -7.54 18.51
C GLN A 294 9.58 -8.12 19.50
N MET A 295 8.93 -9.22 19.15
CA MET A 295 7.99 -9.89 20.07
C MET A 295 8.67 -10.48 21.29
N GLU A 296 9.88 -11.03 21.16
CA GLU A 296 10.65 -11.51 22.29
C GLU A 296 10.94 -10.38 23.26
N VAL A 297 11.45 -9.26 22.78
CA VAL A 297 11.72 -8.05 23.60
C VAL A 297 10.42 -7.56 24.23
N TYR A 298 9.35 -7.42 23.45
CA TYR A 298 8.06 -6.93 23.92
C TYR A 298 7.49 -7.76 25.06
N PHE A 299 7.54 -9.09 24.97
CA PHE A 299 7.03 -9.99 26.01
C PHE A 299 7.84 -9.95 27.27
N ILE A 300 9.16 -9.73 27.18
CA ILE A 300 10.05 -9.59 28.34
C ILE A 300 9.80 -8.24 29.05
N GLU A 301 9.67 -7.17 28.28
CA GLU A 301 9.48 -5.83 28.82
C GLU A 301 8.06 -5.58 29.36
N ASN A 302 7.05 -6.33 28.84
CA ASN A 302 5.64 -6.12 29.18
C ASN A 302 4.96 -7.45 29.59
N PRO A 303 5.36 -8.04 30.73
CA PRO A 303 4.89 -9.36 31.14
C PRO A 303 3.38 -9.43 31.39
N ASP A 304 2.75 -8.34 31.85
CA ASP A 304 1.31 -8.30 32.09
C ASP A 304 0.52 -8.31 30.77
N GLU A 305 1.03 -7.63 29.75
CA GLU A 305 0.43 -7.66 28.41
C GLU A 305 0.62 -9.04 27.78
N ALA A 306 1.80 -9.61 27.88
CA ALA A 306 2.10 -10.96 27.42
C ALA A 306 1.15 -12.00 28.07
N ALA A 307 0.89 -11.87 29.36
CA ALA A 307 -0.04 -12.73 30.09
C ALA A 307 -1.47 -12.60 29.56
N ARG A 308 -1.94 -11.38 29.30
CA ARG A 308 -3.28 -11.13 28.71
C ARG A 308 -3.41 -11.71 27.29
N ILE A 309 -2.36 -11.55 26.46
CA ILE A 309 -2.31 -12.13 25.12
C ILE A 309 -2.43 -13.66 25.20
N ALA A 310 -1.60 -14.30 26.01
CA ALA A 310 -1.59 -15.74 26.17
C ALA A 310 -2.96 -16.27 26.65
N GLU A 311 -3.58 -15.57 27.59
CA GLU A 311 -4.90 -15.93 28.13
C GLU A 311 -5.98 -15.82 27.03
N GLN A 312 -6.04 -14.71 26.31
CA GLN A 312 -7.04 -14.51 25.27
C GLN A 312 -6.89 -15.53 24.13
N VAL A 313 -5.67 -15.79 23.67
CA VAL A 313 -5.43 -16.79 22.61
C VAL A 313 -5.83 -18.20 23.06
N LEU A 314 -5.63 -18.54 24.32
CA LEU A 314 -6.12 -19.81 24.88
C LEU A 314 -7.65 -19.87 25.00
N ILE A 315 -8.31 -18.72 25.27
CA ILE A 315 -9.78 -18.63 25.26
C ILE A 315 -10.29 -18.88 23.84
N ASN A 316 -9.71 -18.22 22.85
CA ASN A 316 -10.11 -18.39 21.44
C ASN A 316 -9.95 -19.85 20.97
N LYS A 317 -8.87 -20.51 21.40
CA LYS A 317 -8.57 -21.89 21.05
C LYS A 317 -9.54 -22.91 21.68
N ARG A 318 -10.02 -22.69 22.90
CA ARG A 318 -10.82 -23.63 23.71
C ARG A 318 -12.32 -23.44 23.53
#